data_4afcd046a4cf61216b505077a696f8b5
#
_entry.id   4afcd046a4cf61216b505077a696f8b5
#
_cell.length_a   1.000
_cell.length_b   1.000
_cell.length_c   1.000
_cell.angle_alpha   90.00
_cell.angle_beta   90.00
_cell.angle_gamma   90.00
#
_symmetry.space_group_name_H-M   'P 1'
#
loop_
_entity.id
_entity.type
_entity.pdbx_description
1 polymer ?
#
loop_
_entity_poly.entity_id
_entity_poly.type
_entity_poly.pdbx_seq_one_letter_code
_entity_poly.pdbx_strand_id
1 'polypeptide(L)'
;MGIKVKASRVKKEKKPAPLSEKRANKRHFDAPTFFGEAGHGRTIAGCEKNAVLFSQGDPANAVFYIRTGTVKLSVVSNTGREAVIAVLGAGDFFGEGCLTAQQHLRMSTAVAISDCSIMRIEKVAVIRALAEQQGFSELLLAYMLRRTIRIEEDLVDQLFNSSEKRLARALLLLANFGKEGKPETVIAKISQETLAEMVGTTRSRVSFFMNKFRKLGFIKYNGHLEVHSSLLNVILHD
;
A
#
# COMPACT_ATOMS: atom_id res chain seq x y z
N MET A 1 -39.84 -31.09 59.77
CA MET A 1 -39.24 -29.84 60.17
C MET A 1 -39.04 -29.03 58.92
N GLY A 2 -39.98 -28.19 58.50
CA GLY A 2 -40.00 -27.52 57.25
C GLY A 2 -39.47 -26.08 57.39
N ILE A 3 -38.46 -25.72 56.61
CA ILE A 3 -37.89 -24.37 56.58
C ILE A 3 -38.68 -23.56 55.57
N LYS A 4 -39.45 -22.55 56.02
CA LYS A 4 -40.11 -21.56 55.20
C LYS A 4 -39.08 -20.49 54.76
N VAL A 5 -38.77 -20.42 53.47
CA VAL A 5 -37.97 -19.33 52.89
C VAL A 5 -38.90 -18.15 52.55
N LYS A 6 -38.67 -17.00 53.19
CA LYS A 6 -39.38 -15.75 52.91
C LYS A 6 -38.86 -15.16 51.58
N ALA A 7 -39.78 -14.95 50.63
CA ALA A 7 -39.48 -14.22 49.39
C ALA A 7 -39.31 -12.73 49.72
N SER A 8 -38.11 -12.18 49.47
CA SER A 8 -37.86 -10.74 49.54
C SER A 8 -38.29 -10.07 48.22
N ARG A 9 -39.06 -9.00 48.38
CA ARG A 9 -39.55 -8.12 47.31
C ARG A 9 -38.38 -7.44 46.60
N VAL A 10 -38.11 -7.79 45.34
CA VAL A 10 -37.17 -7.10 44.47
C VAL A 10 -37.78 -5.73 44.10
N LYS A 11 -37.13 -4.65 44.52
CA LYS A 11 -37.46 -3.29 44.09
C LYS A 11 -37.17 -3.17 42.57
N LYS A 12 -38.19 -2.76 41.80
CA LYS A 12 -38.02 -2.41 40.39
C LYS A 12 -37.10 -1.17 40.29
N GLU A 13 -35.87 -1.38 39.80
CA GLU A 13 -35.01 -0.29 39.39
C GLU A 13 -35.63 0.44 38.18
N LYS A 14 -35.71 1.76 38.29
CA LYS A 14 -36.12 2.63 37.18
C LYS A 14 -35.05 2.54 36.06
N LYS A 15 -35.48 2.15 34.85
CA LYS A 15 -34.66 2.26 33.64
C LYS A 15 -34.10 3.69 33.54
N PRO A 16 -32.77 3.86 33.29
CA PRO A 16 -32.22 5.18 33.00
C PRO A 16 -32.85 5.71 31.69
N ALA A 17 -33.15 7.02 31.68
CA ALA A 17 -33.67 7.71 30.52
C ALA A 17 -32.65 7.58 29.38
N PRO A 18 -33.09 7.47 28.11
CA PRO A 18 -32.20 7.41 26.97
C PRO A 18 -31.39 8.71 26.93
N LEU A 19 -30.05 8.58 26.95
CA LEU A 19 -29.14 9.68 26.68
C LEU A 19 -29.51 10.26 25.32
N SER A 20 -29.92 11.54 25.31
CA SER A 20 -30.19 12.28 24.09
C SER A 20 -28.90 12.21 23.22
N GLU A 21 -28.95 11.40 22.18
CA GLU A 21 -27.96 11.44 21.11
C GLU A 21 -27.99 12.84 20.51
N LYS A 22 -27.09 13.70 20.98
CA LYS A 22 -26.65 14.86 20.19
C LYS A 22 -26.03 14.24 18.93
N ARG A 23 -26.82 14.07 17.88
CA ARG A 23 -26.34 13.81 16.53
C ARG A 23 -25.35 14.92 16.18
N ALA A 24 -24.08 14.70 16.52
CA ALA A 24 -22.98 15.43 15.91
C ALA A 24 -23.16 15.22 14.41
N ASN A 25 -23.37 16.30 13.70
CA ASN A 25 -23.47 16.33 12.24
C ASN A 25 -22.12 15.79 11.73
N LYS A 26 -22.01 14.47 11.51
CA LYS A 26 -20.81 13.82 10.96
C LYS A 26 -20.68 14.38 9.56
N ARG A 27 -19.90 15.43 9.40
CA ARG A 27 -19.46 15.87 8.07
C ARG A 27 -18.80 14.62 7.45
N HIS A 28 -19.47 14.06 6.48
CA HIS A 28 -18.96 12.90 5.74
C HIS A 28 -17.63 13.34 5.12
N PHE A 29 -16.53 12.64 5.45
CA PHE A 29 -15.25 12.89 4.81
C PHE A 29 -15.37 12.55 3.32
N ASP A 30 -15.17 13.56 2.48
CA ASP A 30 -15.17 13.42 1.03
C ASP A 30 -13.72 13.23 0.55
N ALA A 31 -13.32 11.99 0.40
CA ALA A 31 -11.97 11.63 -0.05
C ALA A 31 -11.64 12.18 -1.45
N PRO A 32 -12.54 12.11 -2.47
CA PRO A 32 -12.31 12.73 -3.78
C PRO A 32 -11.98 14.21 -3.70
N THR A 33 -12.74 15.00 -2.95
CA THR A 33 -12.46 16.44 -2.76
C THR A 33 -11.19 16.66 -1.96
N PHE A 34 -10.96 15.89 -0.87
CA PHE A 34 -9.75 16.04 -0.05
C PHE A 34 -8.47 15.78 -0.86
N PHE A 35 -8.45 14.75 -1.69
CA PHE A 35 -7.29 14.38 -2.53
C PHE A 35 -7.34 15.01 -3.93
N GLY A 36 -8.44 15.66 -4.28
CA GLY A 36 -8.64 16.35 -5.56
C GLY A 36 -8.03 17.74 -5.62
N GLU A 37 -7.97 18.44 -4.49
CA GLU A 37 -7.67 19.85 -4.44
C GLU A 37 -6.45 20.17 -3.56
N ALA A 38 -5.63 21.12 -4.02
CA ALA A 38 -4.59 21.73 -3.19
C ALA A 38 -5.27 22.59 -2.09
N GLY A 39 -4.62 22.69 -0.93
CA GLY A 39 -5.16 23.45 0.20
C GLY A 39 -4.08 23.71 1.23
N HIS A 40 -4.46 24.20 2.41
CA HIS A 40 -3.51 24.51 3.48
C HIS A 40 -2.64 23.30 3.84
N GLY A 41 -1.34 23.35 3.52
CA GLY A 41 -0.36 22.30 3.72
C GLY A 41 -0.49 21.12 2.73
N ARG A 42 -1.22 21.31 1.61
CA ARG A 42 -1.35 20.31 0.54
C ARG A 42 -0.97 20.93 -0.81
N THR A 43 -0.05 20.29 -1.53
CA THR A 43 0.38 20.68 -2.87
C THR A 43 0.26 19.51 -3.82
N ILE A 44 -0.12 19.78 -5.08
CA ILE A 44 -0.21 18.77 -6.13
C ILE A 44 0.87 19.10 -7.16
N ALA A 45 1.68 18.10 -7.51
CA ALA A 45 2.72 18.21 -8.52
C ALA A 45 2.63 17.07 -9.53
N GLY A 46 2.87 17.37 -10.79
CA GLY A 46 3.19 16.38 -11.81
C GLY A 46 4.67 16.00 -11.70
N CYS A 47 4.98 14.73 -11.89
CA CYS A 47 6.32 14.20 -11.89
C CYS A 47 6.49 13.31 -13.11
N GLU A 48 7.53 13.54 -13.89
CA GLU A 48 7.89 12.68 -15.02
C GLU A 48 8.47 11.35 -14.54
N LYS A 49 8.43 10.36 -15.40
CA LYS A 49 9.09 9.07 -15.15
C LYS A 49 10.57 9.28 -14.79
N ASN A 50 11.06 8.53 -13.81
CA ASN A 50 12.39 8.56 -13.20
C ASN A 50 12.66 9.79 -12.30
N ALA A 51 11.68 10.67 -12.07
CA ALA A 51 11.81 11.73 -11.10
C ALA A 51 11.99 11.16 -9.68
N VAL A 52 12.98 11.65 -8.93
CA VAL A 52 13.19 11.35 -7.52
C VAL A 52 12.31 12.29 -6.69
N LEU A 53 11.40 11.73 -5.91
CA LEU A 53 10.48 12.49 -5.05
C LEU A 53 11.12 12.85 -3.72
N PHE A 54 11.92 11.95 -3.18
CA PHE A 54 12.83 12.13 -2.05
C PHE A 54 13.84 10.98 -1.99
N SER A 55 14.96 11.19 -1.33
CA SER A 55 16.02 10.21 -1.13
C SER A 55 16.04 9.68 0.30
N GLN A 56 16.54 8.46 0.48
CA GLN A 56 16.86 7.90 1.79
C GLN A 56 17.82 8.85 2.53
N GLY A 57 17.49 9.19 3.79
CA GLY A 57 18.25 10.14 4.60
C GLY A 57 17.77 11.59 4.49
N ASP A 58 16.91 11.95 3.55
CA ASP A 58 16.33 13.30 3.49
C ASP A 58 15.45 13.61 4.70
N PRO A 59 15.23 14.89 5.07
CA PRO A 59 14.28 15.26 6.10
C PRO A 59 12.86 14.80 5.79
N ALA A 60 12.21 14.14 6.76
CA ALA A 60 10.87 13.59 6.64
C ALA A 60 9.82 14.52 7.26
N ASN A 61 9.22 15.41 6.46
CA ASN A 61 8.27 16.42 6.89
C ASN A 61 6.91 16.41 6.18
N ALA A 62 6.67 15.42 5.33
CA ALA A 62 5.43 15.29 4.55
C ALA A 62 5.07 13.84 4.28
N VAL A 63 3.78 13.58 4.10
CA VAL A 63 3.21 12.35 3.54
C VAL A 63 2.83 12.63 2.10
N PHE A 64 2.90 11.62 1.26
CA PHE A 64 2.54 11.70 -0.15
C PHE A 64 1.39 10.76 -0.46
N TYR A 65 0.52 11.19 -1.36
CA TYR A 65 -0.59 10.40 -1.90
C TYR A 65 -0.49 10.37 -3.43
N ILE A 66 -0.57 9.16 -4.00
CA ILE A 66 -0.50 8.96 -5.46
C ILE A 66 -1.90 9.15 -6.03
N ARG A 67 -2.10 10.20 -6.81
CA ARG A 67 -3.34 10.44 -7.54
C ARG A 67 -3.39 9.61 -8.84
N THR A 68 -2.29 9.60 -9.57
CA THR A 68 -2.09 8.79 -10.78
C THR A 68 -0.64 8.38 -10.91
N GLY A 69 -0.38 7.29 -11.64
CA GLY A 69 0.95 6.79 -11.89
C GLY A 69 1.42 5.77 -10.85
N THR A 70 2.71 5.48 -10.88
CA THR A 70 3.33 4.42 -10.06
C THR A 70 4.67 4.90 -9.50
N VAL A 71 4.90 4.65 -8.21
CA VAL A 71 6.11 5.03 -7.46
C VAL A 71 6.79 3.79 -6.91
N LYS A 72 8.10 3.70 -7.09
CA LYS A 72 8.98 2.69 -6.49
C LYS A 72 9.56 3.24 -5.19
N LEU A 73 9.52 2.46 -4.11
CA LEU A 73 10.28 2.70 -2.90
C LEU A 73 11.44 1.71 -2.83
N SER A 74 12.66 2.22 -2.68
CA SER A 74 13.86 1.40 -2.54
C SER A 74 14.69 1.83 -1.34
N VAL A 75 15.49 0.90 -0.83
CA VAL A 75 16.47 1.12 0.22
C VAL A 75 17.85 0.71 -0.27
N VAL A 76 18.86 1.44 0.14
CA VAL A 76 20.26 1.09 -0.10
C VAL A 76 20.88 0.62 1.21
N SER A 77 21.46 -0.57 1.20
CA SER A 77 22.19 -1.12 2.35
C SER A 77 23.55 -0.42 2.55
N ASN A 78 24.15 -0.60 3.72
CA ASN A 78 25.50 -0.09 4.01
C ASN A 78 26.57 -0.65 3.05
N THR A 79 26.30 -1.76 2.36
CA THR A 79 27.18 -2.34 1.33
C THR A 79 26.87 -1.83 -0.09
N GLY A 80 26.00 -0.84 -0.24
CA GLY A 80 25.63 -0.26 -1.53
C GLY A 80 24.63 -1.09 -2.36
N ARG A 81 24.04 -2.16 -1.80
CA ARG A 81 23.02 -2.94 -2.50
C ARG A 81 21.67 -2.26 -2.40
N GLU A 82 21.02 -2.06 -3.54
CA GLU A 82 19.64 -1.56 -3.60
C GLU A 82 18.64 -2.72 -3.54
N ALA A 83 17.55 -2.51 -2.82
CA ALA A 83 16.39 -3.41 -2.79
C ALA A 83 15.11 -2.60 -2.90
N VAL A 84 14.17 -3.04 -3.72
CA VAL A 84 12.81 -2.48 -3.79
C VAL A 84 12.00 -3.04 -2.64
N ILE A 85 11.45 -2.15 -1.81
CA ILE A 85 10.60 -2.52 -0.67
C ILE A 85 9.12 -2.34 -0.95
N ALA A 86 8.75 -1.53 -1.96
CA ALA A 86 7.37 -1.40 -2.41
C ALA A 86 7.28 -0.80 -3.82
N VAL A 87 6.24 -1.21 -4.55
CA VAL A 87 5.75 -0.53 -5.76
C VAL A 87 4.31 -0.11 -5.46
N LEU A 88 4.06 1.18 -5.52
CA LEU A 88 2.83 1.82 -5.09
C LEU A 88 2.12 2.45 -6.30
N GLY A 89 0.81 2.35 -6.34
CA GLY A 89 -0.04 2.88 -7.40
C GLY A 89 -1.00 3.97 -6.95
N ALA A 90 -1.88 4.39 -7.84
CA ALA A 90 -2.94 5.36 -7.52
C ALA A 90 -3.76 4.90 -6.31
N GLY A 91 -4.00 5.81 -5.37
CA GLY A 91 -4.69 5.54 -4.09
C GLY A 91 -3.77 5.18 -2.94
N ASP A 92 -2.48 4.95 -3.18
CA ASP A 92 -1.53 4.61 -2.14
C ASP A 92 -0.89 5.86 -1.50
N PHE A 93 -0.55 5.71 -0.20
CA PHE A 93 0.25 6.70 0.55
C PHE A 93 1.69 6.22 0.69
N PHE A 94 2.63 7.16 0.81
CA PHE A 94 4.01 6.86 1.16
C PHE A 94 4.67 8.02 1.92
N GLY A 95 5.76 7.71 2.59
CA GLY A 95 6.47 8.67 3.44
C GLY A 95 5.79 8.94 4.79
N GLU A 96 4.82 8.13 5.18
CA GLU A 96 4.03 8.20 6.40
C GLU A 96 4.84 8.00 7.68
N GLY A 97 6.02 7.41 7.59
CA GLY A 97 6.93 7.26 8.74
C GLY A 97 7.21 8.57 9.47
N CYS A 98 7.16 9.71 8.77
CA CYS A 98 7.33 11.03 9.38
C CYS A 98 6.29 11.35 10.47
N LEU A 99 5.14 10.66 10.49
CA LEU A 99 4.09 10.89 11.49
C LEU A 99 4.49 10.38 12.88
N THR A 100 5.44 9.46 12.96
CA THR A 100 5.99 9.03 14.26
C THR A 100 6.90 10.11 14.85
N ALA A 101 6.96 10.18 16.18
CA ALA A 101 7.80 11.17 16.86
C ALA A 101 9.30 10.93 16.67
N GLN A 102 9.70 9.69 16.37
CA GLN A 102 11.11 9.28 16.30
C GLN A 102 11.67 9.35 14.88
N GLN A 103 10.81 9.40 13.84
CA GLN A 103 11.25 9.31 12.46
C GLN A 103 11.39 10.70 11.83
N HIS A 104 12.61 11.21 11.82
CA HIS A 104 12.94 12.54 11.25
C HIS A 104 13.52 12.48 9.83
N LEU A 105 13.98 11.30 9.40
CA LEU A 105 14.59 11.09 8.11
C LEU A 105 13.82 10.06 7.28
N ARG A 106 13.92 10.16 5.96
CA ARG A 106 13.36 9.18 5.02
C ARG A 106 14.09 7.86 5.15
N MET A 107 13.35 6.77 5.36
CA MET A 107 13.90 5.42 5.45
C MET A 107 14.17 4.78 4.09
N SER A 108 13.65 5.36 3.02
CA SER A 108 13.76 4.86 1.65
C SER A 108 13.87 6.00 0.65
N THR A 109 14.27 5.68 -0.58
CA THR A 109 14.19 6.55 -1.74
C THR A 109 12.90 6.27 -2.49
N ALA A 110 12.19 7.33 -2.90
CA ALA A 110 10.97 7.26 -3.71
C ALA A 110 11.22 7.79 -5.12
N VAL A 111 10.96 6.95 -6.13
CA VAL A 111 11.16 7.27 -7.54
C VAL A 111 9.90 6.99 -8.34
N ALA A 112 9.47 7.93 -9.16
CA ALA A 112 8.38 7.73 -10.12
C ALA A 112 8.83 6.74 -11.23
N ILE A 113 8.12 5.63 -11.42
CA ILE A 113 8.41 4.67 -12.50
C ILE A 113 7.49 4.82 -13.71
N SER A 114 6.53 5.71 -13.63
CA SER A 114 5.72 6.25 -14.72
C SER A 114 5.52 7.75 -14.51
N ASP A 115 4.89 8.46 -15.44
CA ASP A 115 4.40 9.80 -15.17
C ASP A 115 3.36 9.76 -14.05
N CYS A 116 3.48 10.65 -13.06
CA CYS A 116 2.70 10.64 -11.85
C CYS A 116 2.06 12.01 -11.57
N SER A 117 0.91 11.99 -10.94
CA SER A 117 0.36 13.14 -10.21
C SER A 117 0.37 12.81 -8.72
N ILE A 118 1.14 13.58 -7.94
CA ILE A 118 1.39 13.32 -6.52
C ILE A 118 0.87 14.49 -5.69
N MET A 119 0.11 14.20 -4.65
CA MET A 119 -0.21 15.16 -3.62
C MET A 119 0.80 15.02 -2.47
N ARG A 120 1.51 16.10 -2.16
CA ARG A 120 2.35 16.24 -0.96
C ARG A 120 1.53 16.90 0.13
N ILE A 121 1.47 16.28 1.30
CA ILE A 121 0.73 16.74 2.47
C ILE A 121 1.72 16.96 3.61
N GLU A 122 1.83 18.18 4.10
CA GLU A 122 2.72 18.50 5.21
C GLU A 122 2.33 17.73 6.48
N LYS A 123 3.33 17.29 7.26
CA LYS A 123 3.12 16.55 8.52
C LYS A 123 2.08 17.21 9.41
N VAL A 124 2.16 18.54 9.58
CA VAL A 124 1.22 19.30 10.42
C VAL A 124 -0.21 19.23 9.88
N ALA A 125 -0.37 19.29 8.55
CA ALA A 125 -1.68 19.19 7.91
C ALA A 125 -2.28 17.78 8.05
N VAL A 126 -1.45 16.73 7.96
CA VAL A 126 -1.90 15.35 8.21
C VAL A 126 -2.35 15.18 9.67
N ILE A 127 -1.54 15.64 10.63
CA ILE A 127 -1.88 15.55 12.07
C ILE A 127 -3.19 16.28 12.36
N ARG A 128 -3.39 17.48 11.78
CA ARG A 128 -4.64 18.23 11.91
C ARG A 128 -5.82 17.45 11.31
N ALA A 129 -5.69 16.92 10.09
CA ALA A 129 -6.74 16.14 9.46
C ALA A 129 -7.10 14.89 10.27
N LEU A 130 -6.12 14.21 10.85
CA LEU A 130 -6.34 13.07 11.76
C LEU A 130 -7.13 13.45 13.02
N ALA A 131 -6.91 14.65 13.56
CA ALA A 131 -7.60 15.13 14.76
C ALA A 131 -9.02 15.65 14.46
N GLU A 132 -9.22 16.30 13.31
CA GLU A 132 -10.45 17.03 13.00
C GLU A 132 -11.42 16.25 12.10
N GLN A 133 -10.92 15.26 11.31
CA GLN A 133 -11.70 14.54 10.30
C GLN A 133 -11.68 13.04 10.55
N GLN A 134 -12.68 12.54 11.28
CA GLN A 134 -12.81 11.12 11.62
C GLN A 134 -12.70 10.21 10.39
N GLY A 135 -13.37 10.56 9.27
CA GLY A 135 -13.32 9.76 8.04
C GLY A 135 -11.93 9.67 7.40
N PHE A 136 -11.10 10.72 7.55
CA PHE A 136 -9.70 10.65 7.13
C PHE A 136 -8.90 9.71 8.02
N SER A 137 -9.13 9.74 9.34
CA SER A 137 -8.46 8.85 10.29
C SER A 137 -8.81 7.38 10.03
N GLU A 138 -10.10 7.09 9.80
CA GLU A 138 -10.58 5.75 9.45
C GLU A 138 -9.97 5.25 8.14
N LEU A 139 -9.91 6.12 7.11
CA LEU A 139 -9.30 5.80 5.80
C LEU A 139 -7.81 5.50 5.94
N LEU A 140 -7.06 6.37 6.61
CA LEU A 140 -5.62 6.20 6.76
C LEU A 140 -5.29 4.96 7.61
N LEU A 141 -6.02 4.72 8.69
CA LEU A 141 -5.87 3.51 9.51
C LEU A 141 -6.13 2.24 8.71
N ALA A 142 -7.24 2.19 7.97
CA ALA A 142 -7.57 1.06 7.11
C ALA A 142 -6.51 0.83 6.03
N TYR A 143 -5.95 1.90 5.46
CA TYR A 143 -4.84 1.82 4.52
C TYR A 143 -3.60 1.22 5.19
N MET A 144 -3.20 1.72 6.37
CA MET A 144 -2.02 1.22 7.09
C MET A 144 -2.16 -0.27 7.43
N LEU A 145 -3.33 -0.70 7.92
CA LEU A 145 -3.59 -2.11 8.24
C LEU A 145 -3.48 -3.00 7.00
N ARG A 146 -4.10 -2.61 5.87
CA ARG A 146 -3.97 -3.36 4.61
C ARG A 146 -2.51 -3.43 4.14
N ARG A 147 -1.75 -2.35 4.30
CA ARG A 147 -0.34 -2.33 3.93
C ARG A 147 0.49 -3.24 4.83
N THR A 148 0.22 -3.26 6.14
CA THR A 148 0.90 -4.17 7.09
C THR A 148 0.65 -5.63 6.72
N ILE A 149 -0.61 -6.01 6.46
CA ILE A 149 -0.97 -7.37 6.02
C ILE A 149 -0.19 -7.75 4.75
N ARG A 150 -0.13 -6.85 3.75
CA ARG A 150 0.64 -7.11 2.52
C ARG A 150 2.13 -7.32 2.79
N ILE A 151 2.72 -6.51 3.68
CA ILE A 151 4.14 -6.65 4.06
C ILE A 151 4.37 -8.00 4.76
N GLU A 152 3.46 -8.44 5.62
CA GLU A 152 3.52 -9.75 6.28
C GLU A 152 3.42 -10.88 5.27
N GLU A 153 2.50 -10.79 4.30
CA GLU A 153 2.37 -11.76 3.19
C GLU A 153 3.65 -11.82 2.35
N ASP A 154 4.22 -10.67 1.99
CA ASP A 154 5.48 -10.59 1.24
C ASP A 154 6.66 -11.17 2.02
N LEU A 155 6.69 -10.97 3.35
CA LEU A 155 7.70 -11.58 4.22
C LEU A 155 7.57 -13.11 4.24
N VAL A 156 6.37 -13.65 4.39
CA VAL A 156 6.10 -15.10 4.30
C VAL A 156 6.54 -15.63 2.94
N ASP A 157 6.21 -14.91 1.86
CA ASP A 157 6.63 -15.25 0.51
C ASP A 157 8.16 -15.30 0.35
N GLN A 158 8.86 -14.34 0.94
CA GLN A 158 10.34 -14.29 0.95
C GLN A 158 10.97 -15.45 1.73
N LEU A 159 10.34 -15.89 2.81
CA LEU A 159 10.87 -16.94 3.68
C LEU A 159 10.67 -18.36 3.09
N PHE A 160 9.54 -18.61 2.44
CA PHE A 160 9.11 -19.96 2.08
C PHE A 160 9.07 -20.23 0.57
N ASN A 161 9.00 -19.21 -0.29
CA ASN A 161 8.88 -19.41 -1.73
C ASN A 161 10.19 -19.24 -2.50
N SER A 162 10.34 -20.03 -3.58
CA SER A 162 11.47 -19.88 -4.50
C SER A 162 11.42 -18.55 -5.25
N SER A 163 12.56 -18.07 -5.72
CA SER A 163 12.60 -16.82 -6.51
C SER A 163 11.80 -16.92 -7.83
N GLU A 164 11.54 -18.11 -8.34
CA GLU A 164 10.65 -18.33 -9.48
C GLU A 164 9.19 -18.05 -9.11
N LYS A 165 8.69 -18.63 -8.00
CA LYS A 165 7.33 -18.40 -7.49
C LYS A 165 7.12 -16.93 -7.12
N ARG A 166 8.10 -16.30 -6.45
CA ARG A 166 8.05 -14.87 -6.12
C ARG A 166 7.96 -13.98 -7.36
N LEU A 167 8.72 -14.30 -8.43
CA LEU A 167 8.62 -13.57 -9.69
C LEU A 167 7.25 -13.74 -10.34
N ALA A 168 6.72 -14.98 -10.39
CA ALA A 168 5.37 -15.22 -10.91
C ALA A 168 4.30 -14.43 -10.17
N ARG A 169 4.36 -14.41 -8.83
CA ARG A 169 3.45 -13.61 -7.98
C ARG A 169 3.57 -12.12 -8.24
N ALA A 170 4.79 -11.59 -8.33
CA ALA A 170 5.03 -10.17 -8.62
C ALA A 170 4.43 -9.77 -9.99
N LEU A 171 4.60 -10.59 -11.02
CA LEU A 171 4.03 -10.35 -12.34
C LEU A 171 2.50 -10.35 -12.33
N LEU A 172 1.87 -11.28 -11.62
CA LEU A 172 0.41 -11.34 -11.47
C LEU A 172 -0.13 -10.12 -10.71
N LEU A 173 0.54 -9.69 -9.65
CA LEU A 173 0.16 -8.47 -8.90
C LEU A 173 0.28 -7.21 -9.76
N LEU A 174 1.35 -7.08 -10.54
CA LEU A 174 1.54 -5.96 -11.46
C LEU A 174 0.50 -5.95 -12.59
N ALA A 175 0.01 -7.13 -12.99
CA ALA A 175 -1.09 -7.27 -13.94
C ALA A 175 -2.49 -7.13 -13.30
N ASN A 176 -2.57 -6.72 -12.02
CA ASN A 176 -3.82 -6.53 -11.26
C ASN A 176 -4.72 -7.78 -11.18
N PHE A 177 -4.18 -8.99 -11.27
CA PHE A 177 -4.96 -10.22 -11.07
C PHE A 177 -5.55 -10.24 -9.65
N GLY A 178 -6.85 -10.54 -9.55
CA GLY A 178 -7.56 -10.68 -8.27
C GLY A 178 -8.08 -9.37 -7.67
N LYS A 179 -7.91 -8.21 -8.33
CA LYS A 179 -8.61 -6.96 -7.99
C LYS A 179 -9.99 -6.93 -8.63
N GLU A 180 -10.94 -6.25 -7.99
CA GLU A 180 -12.26 -5.98 -8.57
C GLU A 180 -12.09 -5.21 -9.88
N GLY A 181 -12.61 -5.78 -10.98
CA GLY A 181 -12.47 -5.25 -12.32
C GLY A 181 -11.92 -6.31 -13.30
N LYS A 182 -11.82 -5.94 -14.57
CA LYS A 182 -11.15 -6.80 -15.57
C LYS A 182 -9.66 -6.84 -15.27
N PRO A 183 -9.04 -8.04 -15.18
CA PRO A 183 -7.59 -8.15 -15.00
C PRO A 183 -6.88 -7.43 -16.15
N GLU A 184 -5.99 -6.50 -15.82
CA GLU A 184 -5.09 -5.95 -16.82
C GLU A 184 -4.01 -7.00 -17.12
N THR A 185 -4.04 -7.54 -18.34
CA THR A 185 -3.02 -8.49 -18.79
C THR A 185 -1.74 -7.80 -19.23
N VAL A 186 -1.77 -6.47 -19.32
CA VAL A 186 -0.67 -5.63 -19.79
C VAL A 186 -0.01 -4.92 -18.64
N ILE A 187 1.28 -5.17 -18.45
CA ILE A 187 2.10 -4.50 -17.43
C ILE A 187 2.79 -3.30 -18.06
N ALA A 188 2.78 -2.14 -17.37
CA ALA A 188 3.61 -0.99 -17.72
C ALA A 188 5.09 -1.42 -17.88
N LYS A 189 5.84 -0.78 -18.78
CA LYS A 189 7.22 -1.15 -19.08
C LYS A 189 8.08 -1.10 -17.82
N ILE A 190 8.36 -2.26 -17.23
CA ILE A 190 9.21 -2.45 -16.06
C ILE A 190 10.51 -3.16 -16.48
N SER A 191 11.64 -2.77 -15.89
CA SER A 191 12.93 -3.36 -16.21
C SER A 191 13.13 -4.70 -15.47
N GLN A 192 13.96 -5.58 -16.05
CA GLN A 192 14.33 -6.82 -15.37
C GLN A 192 15.18 -6.58 -14.11
N GLU A 193 15.90 -5.47 -14.05
CA GLU A 193 16.60 -5.00 -12.86
C GLU A 193 15.60 -4.71 -11.74
N THR A 194 14.58 -3.91 -12.02
CA THR A 194 13.53 -3.59 -11.05
C THR A 194 12.80 -4.85 -10.58
N LEU A 195 12.49 -5.79 -11.49
CA LEU A 195 11.91 -7.07 -11.10
C LEU A 195 12.84 -7.89 -10.19
N ALA A 196 14.17 -7.88 -10.47
CA ALA A 196 15.15 -8.57 -9.66
C ALA A 196 15.24 -7.99 -8.24
N GLU A 197 15.22 -6.67 -8.13
CA GLU A 197 15.20 -5.93 -6.86
C GLU A 197 13.91 -6.23 -6.06
N MET A 198 12.73 -6.25 -6.73
CA MET A 198 11.44 -6.58 -6.12
C MET A 198 11.39 -8.02 -5.58
N VAL A 199 11.95 -8.95 -6.33
CA VAL A 199 11.90 -10.39 -6.02
C VAL A 199 13.05 -10.80 -5.06
N GLY A 200 14.03 -9.94 -4.84
CA GLY A 200 15.21 -10.25 -4.03
C GLY A 200 16.10 -11.31 -4.69
N THR A 201 16.37 -11.17 -5.99
CA THR A 201 17.21 -12.09 -6.79
C THR A 201 18.10 -11.32 -7.76
N THR A 202 18.80 -12.03 -8.65
CA THR A 202 19.67 -11.39 -9.66
C THR A 202 18.92 -11.19 -10.99
N ARG A 203 19.31 -10.16 -11.77
CA ARG A 203 18.79 -9.94 -13.12
C ARG A 203 18.91 -11.19 -14.01
N SER A 204 20.02 -11.92 -13.91
CA SER A 204 20.25 -13.14 -14.70
C SER A 204 19.22 -14.22 -14.40
N ARG A 205 18.84 -14.40 -13.12
CA ARG A 205 17.78 -15.35 -12.70
C ARG A 205 16.42 -14.89 -13.18
N VAL A 206 16.11 -13.58 -13.07
CA VAL A 206 14.87 -13.03 -13.64
C VAL A 206 14.80 -13.29 -15.13
N SER A 207 15.87 -12.99 -15.89
CA SER A 207 15.93 -13.25 -17.33
C SER A 207 15.71 -14.72 -17.66
N PHE A 208 16.30 -15.63 -16.90
CA PHE A 208 16.08 -17.08 -17.05
C PHE A 208 14.61 -17.46 -16.83
N PHE A 209 13.97 -17.01 -15.74
CA PHE A 209 12.57 -17.33 -15.45
C PHE A 209 11.61 -16.67 -16.44
N MET A 210 11.85 -15.43 -16.87
CA MET A 210 11.04 -14.76 -17.90
C MET A 210 11.07 -15.53 -19.22
N ASN A 211 12.24 -16.04 -19.62
CA ASN A 211 12.37 -16.88 -20.80
C ASN A 211 11.63 -18.23 -20.63
N LYS A 212 11.69 -18.84 -19.44
CA LYS A 212 10.95 -20.06 -19.10
C LYS A 212 9.44 -19.80 -19.21
N PHE A 213 8.93 -18.73 -18.57
CA PHE A 213 7.51 -18.38 -18.60
C PHE A 213 7.02 -18.06 -20.02
N ARG A 214 7.85 -17.40 -20.84
CA ARG A 214 7.53 -17.16 -22.25
C ARG A 214 7.44 -18.47 -23.07
N LYS A 215 8.38 -19.41 -22.89
CA LYS A 215 8.35 -20.71 -23.55
C LYS A 215 7.13 -21.54 -23.15
N LEU A 216 6.68 -21.42 -21.90
CA LEU A 216 5.47 -22.09 -21.39
C LEU A 216 4.17 -21.38 -21.76
N GLY A 217 4.24 -20.21 -22.42
CA GLY A 217 3.06 -19.44 -22.83
C GLY A 217 2.39 -18.66 -21.69
N PHE A 218 3.04 -18.56 -20.53
CA PHE A 218 2.51 -17.81 -19.37
C PHE A 218 2.64 -16.29 -19.53
N ILE A 219 3.59 -15.86 -20.36
CA ILE A 219 3.79 -14.44 -20.69
C ILE A 219 4.09 -14.27 -22.19
N LYS A 220 3.78 -13.08 -22.72
CA LYS A 220 4.10 -12.70 -24.11
C LYS A 220 4.69 -11.29 -24.14
N TYR A 221 5.45 -11.00 -25.21
CA TYR A 221 6.01 -9.68 -25.53
C TYR A 221 5.52 -9.23 -26.89
N ASN A 222 4.59 -8.26 -26.91
CA ASN A 222 4.05 -7.63 -28.12
C ASN A 222 4.21 -6.11 -28.01
N GLY A 223 5.46 -5.63 -27.85
CA GLY A 223 5.74 -4.23 -27.52
C GLY A 223 5.57 -3.88 -26.04
N HIS A 224 4.77 -4.65 -25.33
CA HIS A 224 4.54 -4.60 -23.88
C HIS A 224 4.51 -6.03 -23.33
N LEU A 225 4.60 -6.16 -22.00
CA LEU A 225 4.55 -7.44 -21.31
C LEU A 225 3.09 -7.81 -21.02
N GLU A 226 2.63 -8.90 -21.60
CA GLU A 226 1.33 -9.52 -21.31
C GLU A 226 1.52 -10.70 -20.36
N VAL A 227 0.68 -10.81 -19.35
CA VAL A 227 0.69 -11.89 -18.35
C VAL A 227 -0.63 -12.66 -18.43
N HIS A 228 -0.53 -13.98 -18.63
CA HIS A 228 -1.69 -14.87 -18.68
C HIS A 228 -2.03 -15.41 -17.29
N SER A 229 -3.31 -15.63 -17.01
CA SER A 229 -3.79 -16.22 -15.74
C SER A 229 -3.19 -17.60 -15.45
N SER A 230 -2.79 -18.33 -16.48
CA SER A 230 -2.10 -19.62 -16.34
C SER A 230 -0.76 -19.55 -15.58
N LEU A 231 -0.16 -18.36 -15.42
CA LEU A 231 1.01 -18.15 -14.56
C LEU A 231 0.73 -18.50 -13.09
N LEU A 232 -0.54 -18.50 -12.65
CA LEU A 232 -0.95 -18.99 -11.33
C LEU A 232 -0.49 -20.44 -11.08
N ASN A 233 -0.40 -21.27 -12.11
CA ASN A 233 0.04 -22.65 -11.97
C ASN A 233 1.48 -22.77 -11.42
N VAL A 234 2.34 -21.76 -11.66
CA VAL A 234 3.70 -21.73 -11.10
C VAL A 234 3.67 -21.55 -9.57
N ILE A 235 2.64 -20.88 -9.06
CA ILE A 235 2.51 -20.61 -7.61
C ILE A 235 1.83 -21.77 -6.90
N LEU A 236 0.84 -22.40 -7.54
CA LEU A 236 -0.04 -23.41 -6.94
C LEU A 236 0.57 -24.82 -6.93
N HIS A 237 1.53 -25.09 -7.81
CA HIS A 237 2.15 -26.42 -7.91
C HIS A 237 3.61 -26.36 -7.42
N ASP A 238 3.94 -27.25 -6.47
CA ASP A 238 5.32 -27.54 -6.05
C ASP A 238 6.06 -28.40 -7.07
#